data_6574b57c91cf886a727eac98ab7c9546
#
_entry.id   6574b57c91cf886a727eac98ab7c9546
#
_cell.length_a   1.000
_cell.length_b   1.000
_cell.length_c   1.000
_cell.angle_alpha   90.00
_cell.angle_beta   90.00
_cell.angle_gamma   90.00
#
_symmetry.space_group_name_H-M   'P 1'
#
loop_
_entity.id
_entity.type
_entity.pdbx_description
1 polymer ?
#
loop_
_entity_poly.entity_id
_entity_poly.type
_entity_poly.pdbx_seq_one_letter_code
_entity_poly.pdbx_strand_id
1 'polypeptide(L)'
;MANEAMNPEAAAGSHGQQSSDQSNEVIQTNLDIYGAEPIPWSSALDQLEDSSAQKTYWLATVRPDGRPHVAGVGALWLDGKVYFVSGQGTRKSRNLDENPHCVVSVALPTLDLVIEGTAAKVTDDATLQRLAERYAAQGWPAQVSDGAFTAPYSAPSAGPPPWYLYVVTPRTAFGVGSSGSMPGATRWRFES
;
A
#
# COMPACT_ATOMS: atom_id res chain seq x y z
N MET A 1 -70.77 -25.88 7.94
CA MET A 1 -70.57 -25.46 6.54
C MET A 1 -69.32 -24.63 6.48
N ALA A 2 -68.42 -25.12 5.68
CA ALA A 2 -67.07 -24.58 5.47
C ALA A 2 -67.11 -23.22 4.82
N ASN A 3 -66.11 -22.40 5.10
CA ASN A 3 -65.46 -21.69 4.02
C ASN A 3 -64.03 -21.36 4.43
N GLU A 4 -63.08 -21.97 3.71
CA GLU A 4 -61.66 -21.68 3.64
C GLU A 4 -61.44 -20.32 2.99
N ALA A 5 -60.53 -19.52 3.58
CA ALA A 5 -59.95 -18.38 2.89
C ALA A 5 -58.43 -18.54 2.86
N MET A 6 -57.96 -18.75 1.67
CA MET A 6 -56.56 -18.88 1.25
C MET A 6 -55.75 -17.62 1.50
N ASN A 7 -54.57 -17.82 2.06
CA ASN A 7 -53.57 -16.78 2.23
C ASN A 7 -52.56 -16.83 1.07
N PRO A 8 -52.25 -15.74 0.37
CA PRO A 8 -51.16 -15.73 -0.59
C PRO A 8 -49.84 -15.32 0.06
N GLU A 9 -48.81 -16.17 -0.08
CA GLU A 9 -47.42 -15.95 0.20
C GLU A 9 -46.88 -14.66 -0.48
N ALA A 10 -46.29 -13.79 0.31
CA ALA A 10 -45.48 -12.69 -0.18
C ALA A 10 -44.00 -13.15 -0.22
N ALA A 11 -43.51 -13.40 -1.43
CA ALA A 11 -42.09 -13.66 -1.68
C ALA A 11 -41.24 -12.40 -1.40
N ALA A 12 -40.48 -12.45 -0.34
CA ALA A 12 -39.44 -11.46 -0.08
C ALA A 12 -38.22 -11.74 -0.96
N GLY A 13 -38.04 -10.89 -1.97
CA GLY A 13 -36.82 -10.89 -2.79
C GLY A 13 -35.61 -10.44 -1.98
N SER A 14 -34.69 -11.36 -1.73
CA SER A 14 -33.36 -11.05 -1.22
C SER A 14 -32.55 -10.32 -2.28
N HIS A 15 -32.39 -9.02 -2.11
CA HIS A 15 -31.39 -8.25 -2.87
C HIS A 15 -30.01 -8.61 -2.31
N GLY A 16 -29.33 -9.51 -2.97
CA GLY A 16 -27.93 -9.76 -2.79
C GLY A 16 -27.14 -8.51 -3.19
N GLN A 17 -26.57 -7.83 -2.21
CA GLN A 17 -25.57 -6.81 -2.40
C GLN A 17 -24.31 -7.50 -2.93
N GLN A 18 -24.13 -7.48 -4.24
CA GLN A 18 -22.85 -7.82 -4.85
C GLN A 18 -21.87 -6.71 -4.50
N SER A 19 -21.01 -6.93 -3.50
CA SER A 19 -19.78 -6.19 -3.36
C SER A 19 -18.94 -6.46 -4.61
N SER A 20 -18.76 -5.43 -5.43
CA SER A 20 -17.80 -5.44 -6.54
C SER A 20 -16.39 -5.47 -5.94
N ASP A 21 -15.91 -6.66 -5.66
CA ASP A 21 -14.51 -6.92 -5.41
C ASP A 21 -13.77 -6.74 -6.75
N GLN A 22 -13.26 -5.52 -6.99
CA GLN A 22 -12.30 -5.27 -8.06
C GLN A 22 -10.95 -5.80 -7.59
N SER A 23 -10.81 -7.11 -7.55
CA SER A 23 -9.51 -7.75 -7.45
C SER A 23 -8.76 -7.42 -8.75
N ASN A 24 -7.82 -6.46 -8.71
CA ASN A 24 -6.84 -6.26 -9.78
C ASN A 24 -6.22 -7.62 -10.08
N GLU A 25 -6.34 -8.05 -11.33
CA GLU A 25 -5.76 -9.33 -11.75
C GLU A 25 -4.24 -9.26 -11.55
N VAL A 26 -3.70 -10.21 -10.80
CA VAL A 26 -2.26 -10.29 -10.50
C VAL A 26 -1.65 -11.40 -11.34
N ILE A 27 -0.86 -11.01 -12.34
CA ILE A 27 -0.13 -11.94 -13.19
C ILE A 27 1.17 -12.35 -12.50
N GLN A 28 1.30 -13.64 -12.20
CA GLN A 28 2.44 -14.21 -11.48
C GLN A 28 3.41 -14.89 -12.46
N THR A 29 4.72 -14.66 -12.27
CA THR A 29 5.79 -15.31 -13.02
C THR A 29 6.82 -15.88 -12.04
N ASN A 30 7.07 -17.19 -12.12
CA ASN A 30 8.15 -17.82 -11.37
C ASN A 30 9.51 -17.36 -11.91
N LEU A 31 10.40 -16.91 -11.03
CA LEU A 31 11.78 -16.53 -11.35
C LEU A 31 12.79 -17.53 -10.77
N ASP A 32 12.32 -18.51 -9.99
CA ASP A 32 13.18 -19.53 -9.43
C ASP A 32 13.66 -20.51 -10.52
N ILE A 33 14.96 -20.81 -10.52
CA ILE A 33 15.60 -21.74 -11.48
C ILE A 33 15.95 -23.08 -10.85
N TYR A 34 15.72 -23.26 -9.54
CA TYR A 34 16.06 -24.46 -8.79
C TYR A 34 14.87 -25.37 -8.52
N GLY A 35 13.68 -25.00 -9.02
CA GLY A 35 12.49 -25.82 -8.95
C GLY A 35 11.57 -25.52 -7.74
N ALA A 36 11.78 -24.39 -7.06
CA ALA A 36 10.82 -23.93 -6.07
C ALA A 36 9.53 -23.44 -6.78
N GLU A 37 8.39 -23.67 -6.12
CA GLU A 37 7.10 -23.16 -6.57
C GLU A 37 7.06 -21.62 -6.48
N PRO A 38 6.30 -20.96 -7.36
CA PRO A 38 6.13 -19.52 -7.28
C PRO A 38 5.46 -19.11 -5.96
N ILE A 39 5.96 -18.06 -5.33
CA ILE A 39 5.38 -17.50 -4.11
C ILE A 39 4.04 -16.84 -4.48
N PRO A 40 2.89 -17.23 -3.91
CA PRO A 40 1.61 -16.58 -4.21
C PRO A 40 1.58 -15.16 -3.64
N TRP A 41 0.94 -14.22 -4.37
CA TRP A 41 0.81 -12.84 -3.92
C TRP A 41 0.11 -12.71 -2.56
N SER A 42 -0.84 -13.59 -2.26
CA SER A 42 -1.50 -13.64 -0.96
C SER A 42 -0.51 -13.76 0.21
N SER A 43 0.58 -14.52 0.03
CA SER A 43 1.60 -14.65 1.08
C SER A 43 2.37 -13.36 1.36
N ALA A 44 2.55 -12.50 0.35
CA ALA A 44 3.11 -11.16 0.54
C ALA A 44 2.06 -10.22 1.16
N LEU A 45 0.81 -10.30 0.70
CA LEU A 45 -0.29 -9.47 1.16
C LEU A 45 -0.58 -9.68 2.64
N ASP A 46 -0.70 -10.92 3.10
CA ASP A 46 -0.93 -11.27 4.51
C ASP A 46 0.13 -10.63 5.42
N GLN A 47 1.39 -10.64 4.98
CA GLN A 47 2.50 -10.06 5.74
C GLN A 47 2.54 -8.52 5.66
N LEU A 48 2.10 -7.93 4.53
CA LEU A 48 1.99 -6.47 4.39
C LEU A 48 0.88 -5.92 5.30
N GLU A 49 -0.24 -6.62 5.38
CA GLU A 49 -1.42 -6.24 6.17
C GLU A 49 -1.26 -6.51 7.66
N ASP A 50 -0.35 -7.40 8.06
CA ASP A 50 -0.06 -7.63 9.47
C ASP A 50 0.51 -6.37 10.13
N SER A 51 -0.30 -5.71 10.95
CA SER A 51 0.07 -4.51 11.69
C SER A 51 0.84 -4.79 12.98
N SER A 52 0.97 -6.04 13.39
CA SER A 52 1.67 -6.43 14.63
C SER A 52 3.20 -6.33 14.49
N ALA A 53 3.71 -6.50 13.26
CA ALA A 53 5.13 -6.42 12.95
C ALA A 53 5.51 -4.99 12.53
N GLN A 54 6.50 -4.41 13.22
CA GLN A 54 7.08 -3.15 12.80
C GLN A 54 7.92 -3.35 11.54
N LYS A 55 7.58 -2.63 10.46
CA LYS A 55 8.25 -2.72 9.17
C LYS A 55 8.98 -1.43 8.86
N THR A 56 10.19 -1.55 8.31
CA THR A 56 10.91 -0.42 7.74
C THR A 56 10.80 -0.46 6.23
N TYR A 57 10.22 0.57 5.65
CA TYR A 57 10.13 0.72 4.21
C TYR A 57 11.24 1.61 3.70
N TRP A 58 11.86 1.22 2.60
CA TRP A 58 12.90 1.98 1.91
C TRP A 58 12.35 2.46 0.56
N LEU A 59 12.29 3.77 0.39
CA LEU A 59 11.84 4.41 -0.85
C LEU A 59 13.05 4.82 -1.69
N ALA A 60 13.18 4.22 -2.87
CA ALA A 60 14.14 4.61 -3.90
C ALA A 60 13.47 5.56 -4.90
N THR A 61 14.15 6.65 -5.22
CA THR A 61 13.74 7.68 -6.19
C THR A 61 14.94 8.05 -7.06
N VAL A 62 14.71 8.70 -8.19
CA VAL A 62 15.76 9.11 -9.14
C VAL A 62 15.95 10.63 -9.07
N ARG A 63 17.19 11.08 -8.93
CA ARG A 63 17.54 12.50 -8.98
C ARG A 63 17.48 13.01 -10.42
N PRO A 64 17.36 14.34 -10.66
CA PRO A 64 17.38 14.90 -12.02
C PRO A 64 18.63 14.54 -12.85
N ASP A 65 19.76 14.27 -12.17
CA ASP A 65 21.01 13.85 -12.80
C ASP A 65 21.11 12.32 -13.03
N GLY A 66 20.00 11.57 -12.81
CA GLY A 66 19.92 10.13 -12.99
C GLY A 66 20.46 9.29 -11.82
N ARG A 67 21.12 9.89 -10.82
CA ARG A 67 21.61 9.13 -9.66
C ARG A 67 20.48 8.64 -8.78
N PRO A 68 20.51 7.37 -8.31
CA PRO A 68 19.51 6.87 -7.37
C PRO A 68 19.64 7.56 -6.01
N HIS A 69 18.53 7.63 -5.29
CA HIS A 69 18.45 8.12 -3.92
C HIS A 69 17.51 7.23 -3.13
N VAL A 70 17.95 6.71 -2.00
CA VAL A 70 17.15 5.87 -1.11
C VAL A 70 16.99 6.54 0.24
N ALA A 71 15.80 6.45 0.82
CA ALA A 71 15.49 6.95 2.15
C ALA A 71 14.50 6.03 2.87
N GLY A 72 14.69 5.84 4.18
CA GLY A 72 13.67 5.22 5.02
C GLY A 72 12.43 6.09 5.12
N VAL A 73 11.25 5.48 5.08
CA VAL A 73 9.96 6.15 5.21
C VAL A 73 9.05 5.36 6.15
N GLY A 74 8.27 6.08 6.95
CA GLY A 74 7.11 5.49 7.62
C GLY A 74 6.01 5.29 6.58
N ALA A 75 5.70 4.05 6.24
CA ALA A 75 4.71 3.76 5.22
C ALA A 75 3.65 2.79 5.72
N LEU A 76 2.48 2.86 5.07
CA LEU A 76 1.32 1.99 5.29
C LEU A 76 0.96 1.30 3.98
N TRP A 77 0.66 0.01 4.07
CA TRP A 77 -0.03 -0.71 3.01
C TRP A 77 -1.54 -0.63 3.26
N LEU A 78 -2.29 -0.17 2.27
CA LEU A 78 -3.74 -0.05 2.36
C LEU A 78 -4.36 -0.09 0.95
N ASP A 79 -5.41 -0.88 0.77
CA ASP A 79 -6.17 -0.99 -0.48
C ASP A 79 -5.27 -1.22 -1.71
N GLY A 80 -4.30 -2.14 -1.59
CA GLY A 80 -3.40 -2.49 -2.68
C GLY A 80 -2.34 -1.43 -3.02
N LYS A 81 -2.13 -0.42 -2.16
CA LYS A 81 -1.21 0.70 -2.40
C LYS A 81 -0.32 0.96 -1.19
N VAL A 82 0.84 1.58 -1.44
CA VAL A 82 1.74 2.04 -0.37
C VAL A 82 1.55 3.54 -0.16
N TYR A 83 1.28 3.94 1.06
CA TYR A 83 1.16 5.34 1.45
C TYR A 83 2.33 5.74 2.34
N PHE A 84 2.92 6.90 2.10
CA PHE A 84 3.97 7.46 2.95
C PHE A 84 3.87 8.98 3.03
N VAL A 85 4.49 9.56 4.06
CA VAL A 85 4.45 10.99 4.32
C VAL A 85 5.84 11.60 4.12
N SER A 86 5.89 12.80 3.53
CA SER A 86 7.15 13.51 3.28
C SER A 86 6.98 15.03 3.28
N GLY A 87 7.95 15.73 3.87
CA GLY A 87 8.07 17.20 3.75
C GLY A 87 8.50 17.59 2.34
N GLN A 88 7.92 18.67 1.82
CA GLN A 88 8.17 19.17 0.47
C GLN A 88 9.65 19.50 0.18
N GLY A 89 10.37 19.99 1.18
CA GLY A 89 11.80 20.31 1.06
C GLY A 89 12.75 19.11 1.05
N THR A 90 12.26 17.90 1.21
CA THR A 90 13.11 16.69 1.24
C THR A 90 13.59 16.30 -0.15
N ARG A 91 14.72 15.57 -0.23
CA ARG A 91 15.26 15.11 -1.52
C ARG A 91 14.27 14.21 -2.26
N LYS A 92 13.63 13.28 -1.55
CA LYS A 92 12.67 12.34 -2.15
C LYS A 92 11.45 13.06 -2.74
N SER A 93 10.91 14.08 -2.07
CA SER A 93 9.79 14.86 -2.59
C SER A 93 10.15 15.61 -3.87
N ARG A 94 11.31 16.30 -3.87
CA ARG A 94 11.80 16.97 -5.09
C ARG A 94 12.07 16.01 -6.25
N ASN A 95 12.59 14.82 -5.97
CA ASN A 95 12.79 13.81 -7.00
C ASN A 95 11.46 13.35 -7.59
N LEU A 96 10.43 13.13 -6.75
CA LEU A 96 9.11 12.67 -7.19
C LEU A 96 8.31 13.76 -7.92
N ASP A 97 8.56 15.02 -7.65
CA ASP A 97 7.96 16.12 -8.41
C ASP A 97 8.45 16.13 -9.87
N GLU A 98 9.70 15.69 -10.13
CA GLU A 98 10.29 15.61 -11.48
C GLU A 98 10.06 14.24 -12.13
N ASN A 99 10.15 13.16 -11.36
CA ASN A 99 10.00 11.80 -11.84
C ASN A 99 9.20 10.96 -10.84
N PRO A 100 7.93 10.63 -11.14
CA PRO A 100 7.06 9.89 -10.23
C PRO A 100 7.42 8.40 -10.10
N HIS A 101 8.29 7.87 -10.94
CA HIS A 101 8.71 6.47 -10.85
C HIS A 101 9.56 6.23 -9.60
N CYS A 102 9.19 5.23 -8.85
CA CYS A 102 9.88 4.88 -7.60
C CYS A 102 9.81 3.39 -7.32
N VAL A 103 10.62 2.99 -6.36
CA VAL A 103 10.64 1.62 -5.83
C VAL A 103 10.49 1.70 -4.32
N VAL A 104 9.62 0.87 -3.77
CA VAL A 104 9.50 0.66 -2.32
C VAL A 104 9.96 -0.75 -2.01
N SER A 105 10.89 -0.91 -1.09
CA SER A 105 11.32 -2.21 -0.60
C SER A 105 11.08 -2.37 0.89
N VAL A 106 10.79 -3.60 1.30
CA VAL A 106 10.52 -3.97 2.68
C VAL A 106 10.94 -5.42 2.92
N ALA A 107 11.64 -5.67 4.03
CA ALA A 107 11.87 -7.02 4.52
C ALA A 107 10.63 -7.45 5.32
N LEU A 108 10.02 -8.54 4.89
CA LEU A 108 8.91 -9.20 5.55
C LEU A 108 9.41 -10.45 6.29
N PRO A 109 8.63 -11.04 7.20
CA PRO A 109 9.08 -12.19 8.00
C PRO A 109 9.62 -13.38 7.21
N THR A 110 9.09 -13.63 6.02
CA THR A 110 9.48 -14.79 5.20
C THR A 110 9.96 -14.45 3.80
N LEU A 111 9.86 -13.19 3.37
CA LEU A 111 10.32 -12.75 2.05
C LEU A 111 10.77 -11.29 2.05
N ASP A 112 11.76 -10.99 1.22
CA ASP A 112 12.12 -9.62 0.86
C ASP A 112 11.26 -9.18 -0.33
N LEU A 113 10.55 -8.05 -0.18
CA LEU A 113 9.61 -7.54 -1.17
C LEU A 113 10.11 -6.22 -1.75
N VAL A 114 10.06 -6.12 -3.08
CA VAL A 114 10.35 -4.90 -3.85
C VAL A 114 9.11 -4.57 -4.68
N ILE A 115 8.62 -3.35 -4.61
CA ILE A 115 7.44 -2.87 -5.33
C ILE A 115 7.84 -1.69 -6.21
N GLU A 116 7.77 -1.86 -7.52
CA GLU A 116 7.93 -0.78 -8.50
C GLU A 116 6.59 -0.13 -8.78
N GLY A 117 6.56 1.18 -8.86
CA GLY A 117 5.32 1.90 -9.11
C GLY A 117 5.52 3.38 -9.41
N THR A 118 4.40 4.09 -9.39
CA THR A 118 4.37 5.55 -9.55
C THR A 118 3.79 6.21 -8.32
N ALA A 119 4.47 7.25 -7.83
CA ALA A 119 4.02 8.04 -6.70
C ALA A 119 3.23 9.27 -7.15
N ALA A 120 2.18 9.60 -6.42
CA ALA A 120 1.42 10.83 -6.56
C ALA A 120 1.10 11.43 -5.19
N LYS A 121 0.94 12.76 -5.10
CA LYS A 121 0.42 13.41 -3.89
C LYS A 121 -1.07 13.12 -3.77
N VAL A 122 -1.51 12.79 -2.57
CA VAL A 122 -2.93 12.63 -2.23
C VAL A 122 -3.49 13.99 -1.87
N THR A 123 -4.60 14.35 -2.51
CA THR A 123 -5.25 15.65 -2.32
C THR A 123 -6.72 15.53 -1.88
N ASP A 124 -7.30 14.33 -1.89
CA ASP A 124 -8.66 14.15 -1.45
C ASP A 124 -8.74 14.03 0.08
N ASP A 125 -9.66 14.79 0.67
CA ASP A 125 -9.79 14.91 2.12
C ASP A 125 -10.20 13.59 2.79
N ALA A 126 -10.99 12.77 2.14
CA ALA A 126 -11.45 11.50 2.72
C ALA A 126 -10.27 10.53 2.94
N THR A 127 -9.40 10.41 1.94
CA THR A 127 -8.18 9.60 2.05
C THR A 127 -7.22 10.20 3.08
N LEU A 128 -7.03 11.53 3.09
CA LEU A 128 -6.17 12.20 4.08
C LEU A 128 -6.65 11.90 5.51
N GLN A 129 -7.93 12.05 5.81
CA GLN A 129 -8.49 11.78 7.14
C GLN A 129 -8.32 10.31 7.54
N ARG A 130 -8.67 9.39 6.63
CA ARG A 130 -8.51 7.95 6.88
C ARG A 130 -7.07 7.55 7.18
N LEU A 131 -6.10 8.12 6.47
CA LEU A 131 -4.67 7.82 6.70
C LEU A 131 -4.15 8.52 7.97
N ALA A 132 -4.64 9.73 8.30
CA ALA A 132 -4.30 10.38 9.57
C ALA A 132 -4.71 9.52 10.77
N GLU A 133 -5.92 8.95 10.74
CA GLU A 133 -6.40 8.02 11.78
C GLU A 133 -5.53 6.77 11.89
N ARG A 134 -5.11 6.20 10.75
CA ARG A 134 -4.22 5.04 10.73
C ARG A 134 -2.84 5.36 11.32
N TYR A 135 -2.25 6.51 10.99
CA TYR A 135 -1.00 6.96 11.58
C TYR A 135 -1.15 7.23 13.07
N ALA A 136 -2.25 7.85 13.50
CA ALA A 136 -2.53 8.09 14.91
C ALA A 136 -2.63 6.78 15.71
N ALA A 137 -3.28 5.76 15.16
CA ALA A 137 -3.34 4.42 15.76
C ALA A 137 -1.97 3.74 15.90
N GLN A 138 -0.99 4.13 15.08
CA GLN A 138 0.40 3.68 15.17
C GLN A 138 1.29 4.59 16.04
N GLY A 139 0.69 5.54 16.76
CA GLY A 139 1.40 6.43 17.69
C GLY A 139 1.92 7.73 17.09
N TRP A 140 1.62 8.02 15.81
CA TRP A 140 1.93 9.33 15.23
C TRP A 140 0.67 10.19 15.12
N PRO A 141 0.50 11.23 15.99
CA PRO A 141 -0.73 12.02 16.09
C PRO A 141 -0.86 13.03 14.92
N ALA A 142 -0.89 12.52 13.69
CA ALA A 142 -1.08 13.32 12.49
C ALA A 142 -2.47 13.96 12.48
N GLN A 143 -2.52 15.24 12.11
CA GLN A 143 -3.75 15.98 11.87
C GLN A 143 -3.74 16.48 10.43
N VAL A 144 -4.92 16.58 9.82
CA VAL A 144 -5.08 17.13 8.48
C VAL A 144 -5.34 18.64 8.57
N SER A 145 -4.55 19.42 7.84
CA SER A 145 -4.74 20.86 7.66
C SER A 145 -4.30 21.25 6.25
N ASP A 146 -5.15 21.98 5.54
CA ASP A 146 -4.88 22.54 4.20
C ASP A 146 -4.34 21.50 3.19
N GLY A 147 -4.95 20.30 3.19
CA GLY A 147 -4.58 19.22 2.28
C GLY A 147 -3.23 18.54 2.59
N ALA A 148 -2.71 18.71 3.81
CA ALA A 148 -1.46 18.12 4.26
C ALA A 148 -1.56 17.65 5.72
N PHE A 149 -0.55 16.91 6.16
CA PHE A 149 -0.43 16.52 7.56
C PHE A 149 0.36 17.53 8.37
N THR A 150 -0.04 17.71 9.61
CA THR A 150 0.64 18.53 10.61
C THR A 150 0.71 17.80 11.95
N ALA A 151 1.64 18.22 12.80
CA ALA A 151 1.74 17.82 14.19
C ALA A 151 2.43 18.96 14.98
N PRO A 152 2.32 19.01 16.32
CA PRO A 152 2.89 20.08 17.12
C PRO A 152 4.41 19.97 17.33
N TYR A 153 5.13 19.37 16.35
CA TYR A 153 6.59 19.19 16.38
C TYR A 153 7.18 19.12 14.98
N SER A 154 8.51 19.13 14.87
CA SER A 154 9.24 18.90 13.62
C SER A 154 9.72 17.46 13.55
N ALA A 155 9.55 16.80 12.39
CA ALA A 155 10.10 15.48 12.18
C ALA A 155 11.62 15.54 11.95
N PRO A 156 12.43 14.68 12.58
CA PRO A 156 13.90 14.77 12.53
C PRO A 156 14.50 14.78 11.12
N SER A 157 13.88 14.06 10.19
CA SER A 157 14.36 13.91 8.81
C SER A 157 13.52 14.63 7.75
N ALA A 158 12.38 15.23 8.12
CA ALA A 158 11.46 15.91 7.21
C ALA A 158 11.27 17.40 7.52
N GLY A 159 11.80 17.86 8.66
CA GLY A 159 11.64 19.23 9.11
C GLY A 159 10.24 19.52 9.70
N PRO A 160 9.86 20.81 9.78
CA PRO A 160 8.55 21.21 10.27
C PRO A 160 7.44 20.83 9.27
N PRO A 161 6.16 20.79 9.73
CA PRO A 161 5.03 20.66 8.82
C PRO A 161 4.93 21.89 7.88
N PRO A 162 4.18 21.81 6.75
CA PRO A 162 3.31 20.69 6.37
C PRO A 162 4.07 19.50 5.78
N TRP A 163 3.50 18.31 5.98
CA TRP A 163 3.97 17.09 5.33
C TRP A 163 2.88 16.54 4.40
N TYR A 164 3.26 16.21 3.17
CA TYR A 164 2.33 15.71 2.17
C TYR A 164 2.25 14.19 2.21
N LEU A 165 1.02 13.67 2.07
CA LEU A 165 0.77 12.26 1.86
C LEU A 165 1.02 11.92 0.40
N TYR A 166 1.78 10.86 0.15
CA TYR A 166 2.00 10.28 -1.16
C TYR A 166 1.39 8.88 -1.21
N VAL A 167 0.87 8.52 -2.36
CA VAL A 167 0.44 7.16 -2.70
C VAL A 167 1.33 6.61 -3.79
N VAL A 168 1.84 5.39 -3.60
CA VAL A 168 2.50 4.61 -4.65
C VAL A 168 1.52 3.59 -5.17
N THR A 169 1.20 3.68 -6.46
CA THR A 169 0.40 2.67 -7.17
C THR A 169 1.36 1.62 -7.72
N PRO A 170 1.28 0.36 -7.26
CA PRO A 170 2.13 -0.73 -7.75
C PRO A 170 1.87 -1.02 -9.23
N ARG A 171 2.95 -1.35 -9.94
CA ARG A 171 2.92 -1.88 -11.31
C ARG A 171 3.51 -3.28 -11.38
N THR A 172 4.63 -3.46 -10.70
CA THR A 172 5.33 -4.73 -10.63
C THR A 172 5.85 -4.92 -9.20
N ALA A 173 5.81 -6.13 -8.70
CA ALA A 173 6.50 -6.48 -7.47
C ALA A 173 7.38 -7.70 -7.69
N PHE A 174 8.44 -7.80 -6.88
CA PHE A 174 9.36 -8.93 -6.83
C PHE A 174 9.47 -9.39 -5.38
N GLY A 175 9.34 -10.68 -5.17
CA GLY A 175 9.55 -11.30 -3.86
C GLY A 175 10.63 -12.36 -3.96
N VAL A 176 11.53 -12.35 -2.98
CA VAL A 176 12.55 -13.38 -2.80
C VAL A 176 12.36 -13.97 -1.41
N GLY A 177 12.19 -15.28 -1.34
CA GLY A 177 12.05 -15.96 -0.06
C GLY A 177 13.31 -15.79 0.79
N SER A 178 13.15 -15.29 2.01
CA SER A 178 14.22 -15.00 2.97
C SER A 178 14.35 -16.06 4.05
N SER A 179 13.48 -17.07 4.06
CA SER A 179 13.48 -18.18 5.02
C SER A 179 13.37 -19.53 4.33
N GLY A 180 13.87 -20.58 4.99
CA GLY A 180 13.75 -21.95 4.48
C GLY A 180 12.31 -22.46 4.35
N SER A 181 11.34 -21.79 4.97
CA SER A 181 9.91 -22.12 4.86
C SER A 181 9.23 -21.55 3.60
N MET A 182 9.87 -20.61 2.93
CA MET A 182 9.35 -20.00 1.70
C MET A 182 10.52 -19.77 0.72
N PRO A 183 11.04 -20.84 0.10
CA PRO A 183 12.07 -20.70 -0.92
C PRO A 183 11.48 -20.12 -2.22
N GLY A 184 12.33 -19.59 -3.08
CA GLY A 184 11.96 -19.17 -4.43
C GLY A 184 11.97 -17.67 -4.64
N ALA A 185 11.70 -17.31 -5.88
CA ALA A 185 11.61 -15.92 -6.32
C ALA A 185 10.44 -15.77 -7.30
N THR A 186 9.66 -14.70 -7.14
CA THR A 186 8.46 -14.47 -7.94
C THR A 186 8.34 -13.00 -8.33
N ARG A 187 7.89 -12.76 -9.55
CA ARG A 187 7.45 -11.46 -10.03
C ARG A 187 5.93 -11.44 -10.14
N TRP A 188 5.32 -10.39 -9.64
CA TRP A 188 3.89 -10.10 -9.82
C TRP A 188 3.72 -8.82 -10.63
N ARG A 189 2.78 -8.82 -11.57
CA ARG A 189 2.34 -7.64 -12.30
C ARG A 189 0.90 -7.35 -11.94
N PHE A 190 0.61 -6.08 -11.67
CA PHE A 190 -0.72 -5.60 -11.35
C PHE A 190 -1.30 -4.93 -12.60
N GLU A 191 -2.44 -5.42 -13.07
CA GLU A 191 -3.17 -4.77 -14.16
C GLU A 191 -3.97 -3.58 -13.60
N SER A 192 -3.95 -2.47 -14.34
CA SER A 192 -4.54 -1.17 -13.95
C SER A 192 -5.97 -1.09 -14.44
#